data_a5a54121653b68ccf236b3c9fe336331
#
_entry.id   a5a54121653b68ccf236b3c9fe336331
#
_cell.length_a   1.000
_cell.length_b   1.000
_cell.length_c   1.000
_cell.angle_alpha   90.00
_cell.angle_beta   90.00
_cell.angle_gamma   90.00
#
_symmetry.space_group_name_H-M   'P 1'
#
loop_
_entity.id
_entity.type
_entity.pdbx_description
1 polymer ?
#
loop_
_entity_poly.entity_id
_entity_poly.type
_entity_poly.pdbx_seq_one_letter_code
_entity_poly.pdbx_strand_id
1 'polypeptide(L)'
;MTAGGAQRRPAHPLSAARKPRQPRAKRDLLDLGSLSAGDLTRLLGLAERLKTELRAGLEHPYLRGRTLAMIFQKPSLRTRLTFETGMAQLGGHAIYLAPQDIGIGERESVKDVARNLSRWVDLIMIRTFAHEICVELALEASVPVINGLTDLLHPCQLLADLLTLRERFGDLSKLRVAYVGDGFNLAQSWIEAAALARFELRLGCPAGYEPQREFVERMRHGKFGLLTHDPVEAVRGADVVYTDTWTSMGHEKEAAARRRDFKAFQVNRELLGHARRGAVVMHCLPAHRGEEITDEVLDGPRSLVLDQAENRLHAQKAVMVWLLRPAIVGSVAVSGTT
;
A
#
# COMPACT_ATOMS: atom_id res chain seq x y z
N MET A 1 -72.94 -13.86 -23.62
CA MET A 1 -71.81 -14.68 -24.09
C MET A 1 -70.79 -13.74 -24.68
N THR A 2 -69.74 -13.39 -23.92
CA THR A 2 -68.60 -12.63 -24.43
C THR A 2 -67.31 -13.24 -23.82
N ALA A 3 -66.53 -13.86 -24.67
CA ALA A 3 -65.32 -14.55 -24.31
C ALA A 3 -64.20 -13.53 -23.98
N GLY A 4 -63.66 -13.61 -22.80
CA GLY A 4 -62.48 -12.82 -22.38
C GLY A 4 -61.20 -13.37 -22.97
N GLY A 5 -60.56 -12.58 -23.83
CA GLY A 5 -59.27 -12.88 -24.38
C GLY A 5 -58.13 -12.68 -23.37
N ALA A 6 -57.49 -13.77 -23.01
CA ALA A 6 -56.28 -13.71 -22.18
C ALA A 6 -55.07 -13.19 -23.00
N GLN A 7 -54.61 -11.97 -22.76
CA GLN A 7 -53.36 -11.44 -23.31
C GLN A 7 -52.17 -12.16 -22.72
N ARG A 8 -51.45 -12.91 -23.55
CA ARG A 8 -50.13 -13.50 -23.20
C ARG A 8 -49.10 -12.37 -23.08
N ARG A 9 -48.47 -12.24 -21.89
CA ARG A 9 -47.29 -11.39 -21.68
C ARG A 9 -46.14 -11.87 -22.57
N PRO A 10 -45.37 -11.00 -23.24
CA PRO A 10 -44.19 -11.41 -23.98
C PRO A 10 -43.13 -11.94 -23.03
N ALA A 11 -42.53 -13.06 -23.37
CA ALA A 11 -41.42 -13.68 -22.64
C ALA A 11 -40.21 -12.75 -22.69
N HIS A 12 -39.64 -12.40 -21.54
CA HIS A 12 -38.39 -11.69 -21.43
C HIS A 12 -37.26 -12.51 -22.09
N PRO A 13 -36.46 -11.94 -23.02
CA PRO A 13 -35.34 -12.67 -23.59
C PRO A 13 -34.33 -12.96 -22.46
N LEU A 14 -34.12 -14.22 -22.15
CA LEU A 14 -33.05 -14.69 -21.28
C LEU A 14 -31.73 -14.15 -21.85
N SER A 15 -31.08 -13.31 -21.09
CA SER A 15 -29.77 -12.73 -21.35
C SER A 15 -28.82 -13.78 -21.91
N ALA A 16 -28.24 -13.55 -23.09
CA ALA A 16 -27.25 -14.41 -23.71
C ALA A 16 -26.15 -14.78 -22.70
N ALA A 17 -25.97 -16.07 -22.47
CA ALA A 17 -24.96 -16.60 -21.57
C ALA A 17 -23.61 -15.99 -21.93
N ARG A 18 -23.00 -15.25 -21.01
CA ARG A 18 -21.64 -14.74 -21.14
C ARG A 18 -20.72 -15.93 -21.44
N LYS A 19 -20.04 -15.95 -22.59
CA LYS A 19 -18.98 -16.91 -22.89
C LYS A 19 -18.00 -16.94 -21.73
N PRO A 20 -17.58 -18.15 -21.25
CA PRO A 20 -16.58 -18.25 -20.22
C PRO A 20 -15.33 -17.51 -20.67
N ARG A 21 -14.91 -16.50 -19.90
CA ARG A 21 -13.64 -15.79 -20.13
C ARG A 21 -12.51 -16.82 -19.97
N GLN A 22 -11.65 -16.95 -20.97
CA GLN A 22 -10.37 -17.62 -20.76
C GLN A 22 -9.67 -17.01 -19.55
N PRO A 23 -9.13 -17.81 -18.62
CA PRO A 23 -8.44 -17.30 -17.47
C PRO A 23 -7.22 -16.50 -17.94
N ARG A 24 -7.29 -15.18 -17.90
CA ARG A 24 -6.09 -14.33 -17.94
C ARG A 24 -5.25 -14.70 -16.73
N ALA A 25 -3.93 -14.85 -16.91
CA ALA A 25 -3.03 -15.04 -15.81
C ALA A 25 -3.34 -13.99 -14.72
N LYS A 26 -3.75 -14.47 -13.56
CA LYS A 26 -4.07 -13.66 -12.39
C LYS A 26 -2.83 -12.87 -12.00
N ARG A 27 -3.01 -11.59 -11.62
CA ARG A 27 -1.99 -10.77 -10.99
C ARG A 27 -2.40 -10.48 -9.57
N ASP A 28 -1.43 -10.42 -8.67
CA ASP A 28 -1.60 -10.03 -7.27
C ASP A 28 -0.69 -8.84 -6.96
N LEU A 29 -0.88 -8.18 -5.83
CA LEU A 29 0.04 -7.22 -5.25
C LEU A 29 0.39 -7.67 -3.83
N LEU A 30 1.40 -8.51 -3.67
CA LEU A 30 1.84 -9.02 -2.38
C LEU A 30 3.04 -8.24 -1.83
N ASP A 31 3.88 -7.73 -2.72
CA ASP A 31 5.12 -7.00 -2.50
C ASP A 31 5.35 -5.98 -3.63
N LEU A 32 6.39 -5.16 -3.52
CA LEU A 32 6.84 -4.31 -4.63
C LEU A 32 7.94 -4.97 -5.46
N GLY A 33 8.59 -5.98 -4.91
CA GLY A 33 9.70 -6.67 -5.55
C GLY A 33 9.31 -7.42 -6.83
N SER A 34 8.04 -7.81 -6.94
CA SER A 34 7.45 -8.46 -8.11
C SER A 34 7.06 -7.49 -9.24
N LEU A 35 7.03 -6.18 -8.96
CA LEU A 35 6.69 -5.15 -9.94
C LEU A 35 7.88 -4.81 -10.85
N SER A 36 7.62 -4.58 -12.12
CA SER A 36 8.57 -3.94 -13.01
C SER A 36 8.56 -2.41 -12.84
N ALA A 37 9.63 -1.73 -13.25
CA ALA A 37 9.66 -0.26 -13.31
C ALA A 37 8.53 0.30 -14.18
N GLY A 38 8.15 -0.40 -15.25
CA GLY A 38 7.00 -0.06 -16.07
C GLY A 38 5.66 -0.21 -15.35
N ASP A 39 5.50 -1.20 -14.45
CA ASP A 39 4.30 -1.33 -13.63
C ASP A 39 4.22 -0.18 -12.61
N LEU A 40 5.34 0.17 -11.97
CA LEU A 40 5.40 1.33 -11.07
C LEU A 40 4.98 2.61 -11.78
N THR A 41 5.58 2.91 -12.94
CA THR A 41 5.26 4.11 -13.72
C THR A 41 3.78 4.18 -14.06
N ARG A 42 3.19 3.06 -14.49
CA ARG A 42 1.76 2.96 -14.81
C ARG A 42 0.88 3.15 -13.58
N LEU A 43 1.21 2.50 -12.46
CA LEU A 43 0.46 2.63 -11.21
C LEU A 43 0.45 4.07 -10.69
N LEU A 44 1.62 4.70 -10.62
CA LEU A 44 1.72 6.07 -10.17
C LEU A 44 1.03 7.04 -11.13
N GLY A 45 1.16 6.87 -12.46
CA GLY A 45 0.47 7.70 -13.45
C GLY A 45 -1.06 7.55 -13.38
N LEU A 46 -1.56 6.34 -13.14
CA LEU A 46 -2.99 6.12 -12.92
C LEU A 46 -3.46 6.76 -11.62
N ALA A 47 -2.68 6.68 -10.54
CA ALA A 47 -3.03 7.29 -9.26
C ALA A 47 -3.12 8.81 -9.37
N GLU A 48 -2.20 9.46 -10.05
CA GLU A 48 -2.24 10.92 -10.35
C GLU A 48 -3.48 11.30 -11.15
N ARG A 49 -3.77 10.53 -12.19
CA ARG A 49 -4.97 10.74 -13.01
C ARG A 49 -6.25 10.64 -12.17
N LEU A 50 -6.40 9.57 -11.36
CA LEU A 50 -7.56 9.39 -10.48
C LEU A 50 -7.69 10.49 -9.42
N LYS A 51 -6.56 11.02 -8.94
CA LYS A 51 -6.53 12.18 -8.03
C LYS A 51 -7.01 13.45 -8.73
N THR A 52 -6.54 13.69 -9.94
CA THR A 52 -6.92 14.85 -10.77
C THR A 52 -8.40 14.79 -11.16
N GLU A 53 -8.88 13.64 -11.61
CA GLU A 53 -10.30 13.43 -11.94
C GLU A 53 -11.20 13.72 -10.73
N LEU A 54 -10.84 13.19 -9.52
CA LEU A 54 -11.59 13.44 -8.30
C LEU A 54 -11.62 14.94 -7.93
N ARG A 55 -10.47 15.62 -7.99
CA ARG A 55 -10.37 17.05 -7.69
C ARG A 55 -11.15 17.92 -8.69
N ALA A 56 -11.31 17.46 -9.91
CA ALA A 56 -12.12 18.10 -10.93
C ALA A 56 -13.62 17.76 -10.85
N GLY A 57 -14.03 16.95 -9.86
CA GLY A 57 -15.42 16.50 -9.72
C GLY A 57 -15.86 15.50 -10.81
N LEU A 58 -14.92 14.89 -11.53
CA LEU A 58 -15.21 13.92 -12.58
C LEU A 58 -15.41 12.53 -11.98
N GLU A 59 -16.54 11.91 -12.31
CA GLU A 59 -16.78 10.51 -11.96
C GLU A 59 -15.88 9.57 -12.77
N HIS A 60 -15.37 8.54 -12.09
CA HIS A 60 -14.51 7.52 -12.72
C HIS A 60 -14.90 6.10 -12.28
N PRO A 61 -16.11 5.63 -12.64
CA PRO A 61 -16.67 4.36 -12.18
C PRO A 61 -16.05 3.15 -12.89
N TYR A 62 -14.71 3.06 -12.89
CA TYR A 62 -13.94 2.02 -13.60
C TYR A 62 -14.18 0.60 -13.10
N LEU A 63 -14.70 0.45 -11.88
CA LEU A 63 -15.00 -0.84 -11.26
C LEU A 63 -16.50 -1.04 -11.00
N ARG A 64 -17.36 -0.40 -11.78
CA ARG A 64 -18.81 -0.56 -11.67
C ARG A 64 -19.22 -2.04 -11.63
N GLY A 65 -19.98 -2.42 -10.59
CA GLY A 65 -20.48 -3.77 -10.37
C GLY A 65 -19.41 -4.78 -9.93
N ARG A 66 -18.26 -4.31 -9.43
CA ARG A 66 -17.21 -5.14 -8.82
C ARG A 66 -17.29 -5.10 -7.31
N THR A 67 -16.92 -6.22 -6.70
CA THR A 67 -16.92 -6.39 -5.24
C THR A 67 -15.51 -6.69 -4.74
N LEU A 68 -15.09 -5.99 -3.69
CA LEU A 68 -13.86 -6.22 -2.93
C LEU A 68 -14.21 -6.82 -1.57
N ALA A 69 -13.65 -7.97 -1.23
CA ALA A 69 -13.62 -8.47 0.15
C ALA A 69 -12.36 -7.96 0.87
N MET A 70 -12.53 -7.39 2.05
CA MET A 70 -11.44 -6.86 2.86
C MET A 70 -11.30 -7.65 4.15
N ILE A 71 -10.31 -8.52 4.24
CA ILE A 71 -10.00 -9.34 5.41
C ILE A 71 -9.08 -8.57 6.34
N PHE A 72 -9.49 -8.37 7.59
CA PHE A 72 -8.69 -7.70 8.61
C PHE A 72 -8.46 -8.62 9.81
N GLN A 73 -7.22 -9.01 10.07
CA GLN A 73 -6.80 -9.56 11.36
C GLN A 73 -6.21 -8.47 12.28
N LYS A 74 -5.74 -7.35 11.69
CA LYS A 74 -5.25 -6.16 12.39
C LYS A 74 -6.14 -4.96 12.06
N PRO A 75 -6.66 -4.22 13.06
CA PRO A 75 -7.49 -3.03 12.80
C PRO A 75 -6.68 -1.94 12.08
N SER A 76 -7.35 -1.14 11.26
CA SER A 76 -6.74 0.02 10.60
C SER A 76 -7.78 1.00 10.09
N LEU A 77 -7.77 2.21 10.61
CA LEU A 77 -8.62 3.30 10.13
C LEU A 77 -8.32 3.63 8.66
N ARG A 78 -7.06 3.94 8.35
CA ARG A 78 -6.64 4.41 7.02
C ARG A 78 -6.85 3.35 5.95
N THR A 79 -6.37 2.13 6.16
CA THR A 79 -6.51 1.05 5.17
C THR A 79 -7.99 0.77 4.89
N ARG A 80 -8.83 0.68 5.93
CA ARG A 80 -10.26 0.44 5.76
C ARG A 80 -10.92 1.54 4.96
N LEU A 81 -10.86 2.79 5.43
CA LEU A 81 -11.55 3.90 4.80
C LEU A 81 -11.06 4.16 3.37
N THR A 82 -9.76 4.06 3.10
CA THR A 82 -9.23 4.33 1.76
C THR A 82 -9.61 3.26 0.74
N PHE A 83 -9.72 1.99 1.12
CA PHE A 83 -10.25 0.94 0.25
C PHE A 83 -11.76 1.04 0.07
N GLU A 84 -12.56 1.25 1.13
CA GLU A 84 -14.01 1.43 1.06
C GLU A 84 -14.38 2.63 0.19
N THR A 85 -13.82 3.80 0.51
CA THR A 85 -14.03 5.04 -0.27
C THR A 85 -13.55 4.87 -1.71
N GLY A 86 -12.37 4.25 -1.90
CA GLY A 86 -11.80 4.00 -3.23
C GLY A 86 -12.71 3.13 -4.09
N MET A 87 -13.24 2.03 -3.55
CA MET A 87 -14.20 1.18 -4.26
C MET A 87 -15.49 1.91 -4.59
N ALA A 88 -16.05 2.70 -3.65
CA ALA A 88 -17.24 3.50 -3.88
C ALA A 88 -17.04 4.52 -5.01
N GLN A 89 -15.93 5.27 -5.00
CA GLN A 89 -15.59 6.23 -6.06
C GLN A 89 -15.37 5.57 -7.43
N LEU A 90 -14.89 4.32 -7.43
CA LEU A 90 -14.73 3.51 -8.65
C LEU A 90 -16.03 2.82 -9.10
N GLY A 91 -17.17 3.06 -8.42
CA GLY A 91 -18.48 2.49 -8.75
C GLY A 91 -18.63 1.02 -8.35
N GLY A 92 -17.75 0.50 -7.49
CA GLY A 92 -17.81 -0.84 -6.94
C GLY A 92 -18.35 -0.86 -5.52
N HIS A 93 -18.24 -2.03 -4.88
CA HIS A 93 -18.66 -2.28 -3.50
C HIS A 93 -17.53 -2.94 -2.70
N ALA A 94 -17.35 -2.55 -1.44
CA ALA A 94 -16.39 -3.16 -0.52
C ALA A 94 -17.13 -3.81 0.66
N ILE A 95 -16.70 -5.01 1.04
CA ILE A 95 -17.23 -5.76 2.19
C ILE A 95 -16.11 -5.88 3.21
N TYR A 96 -16.35 -5.34 4.41
CA TYR A 96 -15.41 -5.46 5.52
C TYR A 96 -15.66 -6.77 6.26
N LEU A 97 -14.62 -7.56 6.43
CA LEU A 97 -14.60 -8.82 7.15
C LEU A 97 -13.69 -8.67 8.37
N ALA A 98 -14.28 -8.51 9.54
CA ALA A 98 -13.55 -8.38 10.80
C ALA A 98 -12.99 -9.74 11.26
N PRO A 99 -12.00 -9.75 12.19
CA PRO A 99 -11.40 -11.00 12.67
C PRO A 99 -12.42 -12.02 13.16
N GLN A 100 -13.43 -11.56 13.91
CA GLN A 100 -14.50 -12.41 14.45
C GLN A 100 -15.45 -12.98 13.38
N ASP A 101 -15.53 -12.34 12.21
CA ASP A 101 -16.45 -12.76 11.15
C ASP A 101 -15.91 -13.99 10.40
N ILE A 102 -14.60 -14.07 10.24
CA ILE A 102 -13.97 -15.04 9.36
C ILE A 102 -13.06 -16.04 10.09
N GLY A 103 -12.29 -15.61 11.12
CA GLY A 103 -11.37 -16.49 11.85
C GLY A 103 -10.42 -17.25 10.94
N ILE A 104 -9.86 -16.55 9.92
CA ILE A 104 -9.00 -17.16 8.92
C ILE A 104 -7.74 -17.78 9.52
N GLY A 105 -7.46 -19.03 9.16
CA GLY A 105 -6.34 -19.80 9.69
C GLY A 105 -6.62 -20.47 11.05
N GLU A 106 -7.73 -20.12 11.71
CA GLU A 106 -8.14 -20.69 13.00
C GLU A 106 -9.47 -21.46 12.88
N ARG A 107 -10.56 -20.75 12.58
CA ARG A 107 -11.90 -21.34 12.41
C ARG A 107 -12.07 -21.99 11.04
N GLU A 108 -11.50 -21.41 10.02
CA GLU A 108 -11.57 -21.89 8.64
C GLU A 108 -10.18 -21.80 7.98
N SER A 109 -9.83 -22.81 7.17
CA SER A 109 -8.53 -22.82 6.50
C SER A 109 -8.41 -21.66 5.52
N VAL A 110 -7.18 -21.12 5.35
CA VAL A 110 -6.89 -20.06 4.38
C VAL A 110 -7.34 -20.47 2.99
N LYS A 111 -7.10 -21.73 2.62
CA LYS A 111 -7.50 -22.34 1.35
C LYS A 111 -9.00 -22.30 1.11
N ASP A 112 -9.80 -22.69 2.10
CA ASP A 112 -11.27 -22.74 1.95
C ASP A 112 -11.84 -21.33 1.85
N VAL A 113 -11.36 -20.41 2.69
CA VAL A 113 -11.70 -18.98 2.62
C VAL A 113 -11.39 -18.41 1.23
N ALA A 114 -10.17 -18.67 0.71
CA ALA A 114 -9.74 -18.18 -0.62
C ALA A 114 -10.67 -18.67 -1.73
N ARG A 115 -10.98 -19.96 -1.71
CA ARG A 115 -11.82 -20.62 -2.72
C ARG A 115 -13.28 -20.15 -2.67
N ASN A 116 -13.83 -19.99 -1.47
CA ASN A 116 -15.18 -19.49 -1.27
C ASN A 116 -15.29 -18.03 -1.73
N LEU A 117 -14.42 -17.13 -1.24
CA LEU A 117 -14.43 -15.72 -1.64
C LEU A 117 -14.27 -15.54 -3.15
N SER A 118 -13.45 -16.36 -3.79
CA SER A 118 -13.25 -16.32 -5.24
C SER A 118 -14.52 -16.59 -6.06
N ARG A 119 -15.57 -17.18 -5.46
CA ARG A 119 -16.88 -17.40 -6.10
C ARG A 119 -17.80 -16.19 -5.98
N TRP A 120 -17.58 -15.35 -4.98
CA TRP A 120 -18.51 -14.28 -4.61
C TRP A 120 -18.01 -12.87 -4.94
N VAL A 121 -16.69 -12.67 -4.94
CA VAL A 121 -16.08 -11.34 -5.14
C VAL A 121 -15.13 -11.31 -6.33
N ASP A 122 -14.74 -10.11 -6.74
CA ASP A 122 -13.82 -9.89 -7.86
C ASP A 122 -12.38 -9.65 -7.40
N LEU A 123 -12.18 -9.29 -6.13
CA LEU A 123 -10.90 -8.86 -5.55
C LEU A 123 -10.89 -9.14 -4.05
N ILE A 124 -9.75 -9.52 -3.52
CA ILE A 124 -9.54 -9.71 -2.08
C ILE A 124 -8.40 -8.79 -1.63
N MET A 125 -8.58 -8.09 -0.51
CA MET A 125 -7.51 -7.42 0.22
C MET A 125 -7.38 -8.09 1.58
N ILE A 126 -6.15 -8.36 2.03
CA ILE A 126 -5.88 -8.91 3.34
C ILE A 126 -4.89 -8.05 4.13
N ARG A 127 -5.20 -7.80 5.40
CA ARG A 127 -4.31 -7.21 6.38
C ARG A 127 -4.18 -8.17 7.55
N THR A 128 -3.00 -8.79 7.68
CA THR A 128 -2.77 -9.91 8.60
C THR A 128 -1.42 -9.75 9.33
N PHE A 129 -1.09 -10.70 10.19
CA PHE A 129 0.21 -10.82 10.84
C PHE A 129 1.19 -11.56 9.91
N ALA A 130 1.10 -12.87 9.82
CA ALA A 130 2.01 -13.70 9.04
C ALA A 130 1.87 -13.43 7.53
N HIS A 131 2.99 -13.20 6.85
CA HIS A 131 3.00 -12.98 5.40
C HIS A 131 2.59 -14.21 4.61
N GLU A 132 2.90 -15.39 5.16
CA GLU A 132 2.55 -16.70 4.60
C GLU A 132 1.04 -16.87 4.40
N ILE A 133 0.21 -16.34 5.29
CA ILE A 133 -1.25 -16.34 5.14
C ILE A 133 -1.66 -15.55 3.89
N CYS A 134 -1.03 -14.41 3.65
CA CYS A 134 -1.28 -13.61 2.45
C CYS A 134 -0.86 -14.35 1.17
N VAL A 135 0.30 -14.99 1.19
CA VAL A 135 0.82 -15.79 0.08
C VAL A 135 -0.08 -17.00 -0.20
N GLU A 136 -0.46 -17.77 0.83
CA GLU A 136 -1.36 -18.92 0.68
C GLU A 136 -2.72 -18.49 0.13
N LEU A 137 -3.29 -17.39 0.66
CA LEU A 137 -4.55 -16.83 0.16
C LEU A 137 -4.44 -16.50 -1.34
N ALA A 138 -3.31 -15.91 -1.76
CA ALA A 138 -3.07 -15.57 -3.15
C ALA A 138 -2.90 -16.81 -4.02
N LEU A 139 -2.26 -17.86 -3.57
CA LEU A 139 -2.09 -19.11 -4.30
C LEU A 139 -3.43 -19.85 -4.54
N GLU A 140 -4.31 -19.85 -3.53
CA GLU A 140 -5.57 -20.59 -3.56
C GLU A 140 -6.75 -19.80 -4.16
N ALA A 141 -6.69 -18.46 -4.17
CA ALA A 141 -7.72 -17.62 -4.76
C ALA A 141 -7.61 -17.58 -6.29
N SER A 142 -8.76 -17.62 -6.99
CA SER A 142 -8.83 -17.40 -8.45
C SER A 142 -9.05 -15.93 -8.84
N VAL A 143 -9.23 -15.05 -7.87
CA VAL A 143 -9.31 -13.60 -8.04
C VAL A 143 -8.04 -12.92 -7.50
N PRO A 144 -7.69 -11.71 -7.97
CA PRO A 144 -6.54 -10.98 -7.46
C PRO A 144 -6.57 -10.78 -5.94
N VAL A 145 -5.37 -10.81 -5.32
CA VAL A 145 -5.16 -10.55 -3.90
C VAL A 145 -4.23 -9.34 -3.72
N ILE A 146 -4.58 -8.46 -2.77
CA ILE A 146 -3.81 -7.29 -2.36
C ILE A 146 -3.32 -7.49 -0.93
N ASN A 147 -2.02 -7.38 -0.73
CA ASN A 147 -1.43 -7.23 0.60
C ASN A 147 -1.70 -5.81 1.14
N GLY A 148 -2.65 -5.68 2.06
CA GLY A 148 -2.96 -4.43 2.75
C GLY A 148 -1.95 -4.07 3.85
N LEU A 149 -1.29 -5.06 4.42
CA LEU A 149 -0.14 -5.06 5.33
C LEU A 149 0.05 -6.48 5.89
N THR A 150 1.30 -6.89 6.02
CA THR A 150 1.74 -8.02 6.85
C THR A 150 2.89 -7.61 7.77
N ASP A 151 3.36 -8.50 8.63
CA ASP A 151 4.57 -8.25 9.44
C ASP A 151 5.85 -8.17 8.57
N LEU A 152 5.80 -8.68 7.35
CA LEU A 152 6.91 -8.61 6.42
C LEU A 152 6.92 -7.33 5.57
N LEU A 153 5.76 -6.94 4.99
CA LEU A 153 5.68 -5.89 3.96
C LEU A 153 4.40 -5.04 4.04
N HIS A 154 4.50 -3.81 3.53
CA HIS A 154 3.38 -2.88 3.38
C HIS A 154 3.36 -2.19 1.99
N PRO A 155 3.14 -2.92 0.89
CA PRO A 155 3.27 -2.40 -0.47
C PRO A 155 2.33 -1.23 -0.78
N CYS A 156 1.10 -1.26 -0.27
CA CYS A 156 0.11 -0.18 -0.48
C CYS A 156 0.54 1.15 0.15
N GLN A 157 1.30 1.13 1.26
CA GLN A 157 1.86 2.34 1.85
C GLN A 157 2.93 2.91 0.94
N LEU A 158 3.88 2.08 0.52
CA LEU A 158 4.99 2.56 -0.30
C LEU A 158 4.54 3.11 -1.66
N LEU A 159 3.50 2.56 -2.27
CA LEU A 159 2.93 3.15 -3.50
C LEU A 159 2.38 4.56 -3.26
N ALA A 160 1.77 4.81 -2.09
CA ALA A 160 1.32 6.16 -1.72
C ALA A 160 2.49 7.09 -1.41
N ASP A 161 3.54 6.58 -0.76
CA ASP A 161 4.75 7.33 -0.44
C ASP A 161 5.49 7.74 -1.73
N LEU A 162 5.67 6.79 -2.66
CA LEU A 162 6.28 7.07 -3.96
C LEU A 162 5.44 8.05 -4.80
N LEU A 163 4.11 7.98 -4.72
CA LEU A 163 3.23 8.98 -5.35
C LEU A 163 3.47 10.37 -4.77
N THR A 164 3.51 10.48 -3.44
CA THR A 164 3.76 11.75 -2.73
C THR A 164 5.13 12.34 -3.10
N LEU A 165 6.15 11.50 -3.14
CA LEU A 165 7.49 11.93 -3.53
C LEU A 165 7.56 12.34 -5.00
N ARG A 166 6.85 11.64 -5.89
CA ARG A 166 6.78 12.01 -7.31
C ARG A 166 6.06 13.34 -7.51
N GLU A 167 4.97 13.58 -6.81
CA GLU A 167 4.27 14.88 -6.83
C GLU A 167 5.17 16.02 -6.35
N ARG A 168 6.04 15.76 -5.37
CA ARG A 168 6.90 16.77 -4.74
C ARG A 168 8.20 17.01 -5.51
N PHE A 169 8.82 15.97 -6.08
CA PHE A 169 10.18 16.01 -6.63
C PHE A 169 10.25 15.64 -8.12
N GLY A 170 9.22 15.04 -8.68
CA GLY A 170 9.22 14.54 -10.06
C GLY A 170 10.00 13.24 -10.22
N ASP A 171 11.31 13.34 -10.39
CA ASP A 171 12.20 12.21 -10.64
C ASP A 171 12.67 11.55 -9.33
N LEU A 172 12.12 10.38 -9.06
CA LEU A 172 12.44 9.62 -7.86
C LEU A 172 13.89 9.12 -7.83
N SER A 173 14.48 8.83 -8.98
CA SER A 173 15.82 8.21 -9.07
C SER A 173 16.96 9.09 -8.55
N LYS A 174 16.71 10.39 -8.37
CA LYS A 174 17.68 11.35 -7.85
C LYS A 174 17.60 11.57 -6.35
N LEU A 175 16.65 10.93 -5.68
CA LEU A 175 16.41 11.15 -4.27
C LEU A 175 17.38 10.37 -3.40
N ARG A 176 17.69 10.95 -2.25
CA ARG A 176 18.24 10.25 -1.09
C ARG A 176 17.19 10.22 0.00
N VAL A 177 16.70 9.03 0.30
CA VAL A 177 15.71 8.78 1.34
C VAL A 177 16.40 8.22 2.57
N ALA A 178 16.21 8.85 3.73
CA ALA A 178 16.62 8.33 5.02
C ALA A 178 15.39 7.78 5.74
N TYR A 179 15.38 6.50 6.04
CA TYR A 179 14.45 5.88 6.98
C TYR A 179 15.12 5.75 8.34
N VAL A 180 14.49 6.23 9.39
CA VAL A 180 15.04 6.23 10.76
C VAL A 180 14.04 5.56 11.70
N GLY A 181 14.42 4.45 12.32
CA GLY A 181 13.54 3.72 13.23
C GLY A 181 13.68 2.19 13.14
N ASP A 182 12.58 1.49 13.35
CA ASP A 182 12.53 0.02 13.38
C ASP A 182 12.70 -0.59 11.96
N GLY A 183 13.62 -1.54 11.85
CA GLY A 183 13.88 -2.29 10.61
C GLY A 183 12.77 -3.28 10.22
N PHE A 184 11.56 -3.07 10.71
CA PHE A 184 10.42 -3.96 10.49
C PHE A 184 9.82 -3.82 9.08
N ASN A 185 8.57 -4.21 8.88
CA ASN A 185 7.90 -4.36 7.59
C ASN A 185 7.98 -3.12 6.68
N LEU A 186 7.93 -1.92 7.25
CA LEU A 186 7.98 -0.70 6.46
C LEU A 186 9.39 -0.42 5.93
N ALA A 187 10.43 -0.63 6.75
CA ALA A 187 11.82 -0.53 6.32
C ALA A 187 12.15 -1.52 5.20
N GLN A 188 11.65 -2.76 5.31
CA GLN A 188 11.79 -3.79 4.28
C GLN A 188 11.08 -3.38 2.97
N SER A 189 9.89 -2.81 3.07
CA SER A 189 9.16 -2.29 1.92
C SER A 189 9.86 -1.09 1.27
N TRP A 190 10.56 -0.24 2.06
CA TRP A 190 11.41 0.83 1.53
C TRP A 190 12.61 0.29 0.74
N ILE A 191 13.19 -0.85 1.15
CA ILE A 191 14.26 -1.52 0.38
C ILE A 191 13.75 -1.97 -0.98
N GLU A 192 12.56 -2.56 -1.05
CA GLU A 192 11.94 -2.93 -2.33
C GLU A 192 11.63 -1.71 -3.20
N ALA A 193 11.09 -0.64 -2.59
CA ALA A 193 10.78 0.60 -3.29
C ALA A 193 12.04 1.26 -3.86
N ALA A 194 13.14 1.27 -3.10
CA ALA A 194 14.42 1.82 -3.55
C ALA A 194 15.01 1.05 -4.74
N ALA A 195 14.95 -0.28 -4.69
CA ALA A 195 15.38 -1.11 -5.81
C ALA A 195 14.54 -0.88 -7.07
N LEU A 196 13.22 -0.74 -6.91
CA LEU A 196 12.26 -0.56 -8.00
C LEU A 196 12.35 0.84 -8.64
N ALA A 197 12.40 1.90 -7.82
CA ALA A 197 12.43 3.30 -8.26
C ALA A 197 13.85 3.86 -8.42
N ARG A 198 14.89 3.11 -8.04
CA ARG A 198 16.32 3.39 -8.23
C ARG A 198 16.85 4.63 -7.51
N PHE A 199 16.32 4.93 -6.32
CA PHE A 199 16.86 5.99 -5.46
C PHE A 199 17.83 5.45 -4.40
N GLU A 200 18.62 6.34 -3.78
CA GLU A 200 19.50 5.99 -2.66
C GLU A 200 18.69 5.88 -1.37
N LEU A 201 18.76 4.72 -0.69
CA LEU A 201 18.12 4.49 0.61
C LEU A 201 19.16 4.39 1.72
N ARG A 202 18.96 5.13 2.80
CA ARG A 202 19.74 5.01 4.02
C ARG A 202 18.84 4.60 5.18
N LEU A 203 19.20 3.50 5.82
CA LEU A 203 18.46 2.97 6.97
C LEU A 203 19.25 3.25 8.24
N GLY A 204 18.70 4.04 9.13
CA GLY A 204 19.18 4.27 10.49
C GLY A 204 18.35 3.43 11.46
N CYS A 205 18.85 2.27 11.89
CA CYS A 205 18.18 1.38 12.85
C CYS A 205 19.06 1.13 14.06
N PRO A 206 18.52 1.05 15.28
CA PRO A 206 19.30 0.58 16.44
C PRO A 206 19.81 -0.83 16.21
N ALA A 207 20.95 -1.16 16.82
CA ALA A 207 21.49 -2.52 16.77
C ALA A 207 20.52 -3.54 17.38
N GLY A 208 20.27 -4.64 16.66
CA GLY A 208 19.30 -5.67 17.01
C GLY A 208 17.87 -5.41 16.47
N TYR A 209 17.66 -4.30 15.78
CA TYR A 209 16.39 -3.93 15.16
C TYR A 209 16.52 -3.67 13.64
N GLU A 210 17.49 -4.32 13.02
CA GLU A 210 17.73 -4.21 11.58
C GLU A 210 16.65 -4.96 10.78
N PRO A 211 16.42 -4.59 9.50
CA PRO A 211 15.61 -5.40 8.60
C PRO A 211 16.14 -6.82 8.47
N GLN A 212 15.30 -7.75 8.07
CA GLN A 212 15.72 -9.14 7.83
C GLN A 212 16.92 -9.18 6.89
N ARG A 213 17.82 -10.09 7.15
CA ARG A 213 19.14 -10.22 6.51
C ARG A 213 19.03 -10.22 4.97
N GLU A 214 18.07 -10.92 4.42
CA GLU A 214 17.86 -11.02 2.97
C GLU A 214 17.59 -9.67 2.29
N PHE A 215 16.83 -8.78 2.94
CA PHE A 215 16.57 -7.42 2.45
C PHE A 215 17.84 -6.56 2.51
N VAL A 216 18.59 -6.65 3.59
CA VAL A 216 19.85 -5.91 3.74
C VAL A 216 20.89 -6.38 2.72
N GLU A 217 21.01 -7.69 2.49
CA GLU A 217 21.90 -8.25 1.48
C GLU A 217 21.50 -7.81 0.07
N ARG A 218 20.19 -7.81 -0.26
CA ARG A 218 19.68 -7.30 -1.54
C ARG A 218 20.06 -5.84 -1.75
N MET A 219 19.93 -4.99 -0.73
CA MET A 219 20.31 -3.58 -0.79
C MET A 219 21.81 -3.41 -1.02
N ARG A 220 22.65 -4.17 -0.30
CA ARG A 220 24.12 -4.15 -0.43
C ARG A 220 24.59 -4.62 -1.79
N HIS A 221 24.08 -5.76 -2.27
CA HIS A 221 24.44 -6.31 -3.59
C HIS A 221 24.01 -5.38 -4.72
N GLY A 222 22.82 -4.77 -4.59
CA GLY A 222 22.31 -3.78 -5.54
C GLY A 222 23.02 -2.42 -5.48
N LYS A 223 23.82 -2.16 -4.44
CA LYS A 223 24.57 -0.90 -4.22
C LYS A 223 23.69 0.35 -4.21
N PHE A 224 22.45 0.23 -3.77
CA PHE A 224 21.50 1.35 -3.75
C PHE A 224 21.19 1.87 -2.35
N GLY A 225 21.92 1.42 -1.31
CA GLY A 225 21.67 1.91 0.03
C GLY A 225 22.72 1.55 1.07
N LEU A 226 22.52 2.12 2.27
CA LEU A 226 23.35 1.98 3.47
C LEU A 226 22.47 1.60 4.65
N LEU A 227 22.95 0.68 5.48
CA LEU A 227 22.42 0.42 6.84
C LEU A 227 23.47 0.89 7.86
N THR A 228 23.04 1.71 8.79
CA THR A 228 23.88 2.25 9.88
C THR A 228 23.13 2.25 11.21
N HIS A 229 23.88 2.26 12.32
CA HIS A 229 23.34 2.43 13.67
C HIS A 229 23.49 3.88 14.18
N ASP A 230 23.91 4.78 13.30
CA ASP A 230 23.98 6.21 13.57
C ASP A 230 22.86 6.95 12.79
N PRO A 231 21.83 7.48 13.48
CA PRO A 231 20.74 8.20 12.80
C PRO A 231 21.23 9.47 12.11
N VAL A 232 22.30 10.11 12.59
CA VAL A 232 22.89 11.30 11.96
C VAL A 232 23.53 10.93 10.63
N GLU A 233 24.26 9.80 10.57
CA GLU A 233 24.83 9.30 9.33
C GLU A 233 23.74 8.99 8.29
N ALA A 234 22.65 8.34 8.74
CA ALA A 234 21.52 8.03 7.86
C ALA A 234 20.90 9.29 7.24
N VAL A 235 20.64 10.31 8.06
CA VAL A 235 19.91 11.52 7.65
C VAL A 235 20.79 12.50 6.88
N ARG A 236 22.10 12.43 7.01
CA ARG A 236 23.03 13.42 6.42
C ARG A 236 22.82 13.64 4.94
N GLY A 237 22.38 14.85 4.58
CA GLY A 237 22.15 15.26 3.21
C GLY A 237 20.98 14.54 2.51
N ALA A 238 20.07 13.92 3.26
CA ALA A 238 18.87 13.31 2.73
C ALA A 238 17.88 14.35 2.19
N ASP A 239 17.15 14.01 1.14
CA ASP A 239 16.04 14.80 0.59
C ASP A 239 14.72 14.50 1.32
N VAL A 240 14.62 13.29 1.88
CA VAL A 240 13.46 12.78 2.59
C VAL A 240 13.91 12.13 3.89
N VAL A 241 13.27 12.47 5.01
CA VAL A 241 13.42 11.78 6.29
C VAL A 241 12.11 11.09 6.61
N TYR A 242 12.13 9.77 6.70
CA TYR A 242 10.97 8.94 6.98
C TYR A 242 11.13 8.25 8.33
N THR A 243 10.05 8.15 9.09
CA THR A 243 10.01 7.33 10.30
C THR A 243 8.68 6.62 10.45
N ASP A 244 8.62 5.64 11.33
CA ASP A 244 7.42 4.90 11.73
C ASP A 244 7.47 4.63 13.24
N THR A 245 6.36 4.17 13.81
CA THR A 245 6.26 3.82 15.22
C THR A 245 7.36 2.85 15.64
N TRP A 246 7.97 3.09 16.79
CA TRP A 246 9.00 2.18 17.34
C TRP A 246 8.42 0.85 17.80
N THR A 247 7.13 0.85 18.17
CA THR A 247 6.43 -0.34 18.63
C THR A 247 5.24 -0.62 17.72
N SER A 248 5.44 -1.54 16.78
CA SER A 248 4.39 -2.02 15.89
C SER A 248 3.36 -2.88 16.63
N MET A 249 2.14 -2.99 16.06
CA MET A 249 1.10 -3.88 16.60
C MET A 249 1.59 -5.32 16.69
N GLY A 250 1.46 -5.93 17.87
CA GLY A 250 1.98 -7.25 18.21
C GLY A 250 3.28 -7.24 19.03
N HIS A 251 3.95 -6.08 19.14
CA HIS A 251 5.20 -5.91 19.91
C HIS A 251 5.02 -5.07 21.17
N GLU A 252 3.79 -4.88 21.66
CA GLU A 252 3.47 -4.01 22.80
C GLU A 252 4.21 -4.39 24.08
N LYS A 253 4.53 -5.69 24.25
CA LYS A 253 5.30 -6.21 25.39
C LYS A 253 6.73 -5.68 25.44
N GLU A 254 7.29 -5.28 24.31
CA GLU A 254 8.64 -4.76 24.16
C GLU A 254 8.71 -3.23 24.28
N ALA A 255 7.58 -2.53 24.40
CA ALA A 255 7.50 -1.08 24.30
C ALA A 255 8.49 -0.32 25.21
N ALA A 256 8.69 -0.77 26.45
CA ALA A 256 9.62 -0.12 27.39
C ALA A 256 11.10 -0.27 26.96
N ALA A 257 11.49 -1.43 26.43
CA ALA A 257 12.83 -1.67 25.91
C ALA A 257 13.04 -0.84 24.63
N ARG A 258 12.08 -0.88 23.70
CA ARG A 258 12.12 -0.12 22.45
C ARG A 258 12.25 1.38 22.68
N ARG A 259 11.48 1.98 23.59
CA ARG A 259 11.61 3.43 23.94
C ARG A 259 13.02 3.79 24.40
N ARG A 260 13.69 2.92 25.12
CA ARG A 260 15.08 3.15 25.56
C ARG A 260 16.07 3.03 24.41
N ASP A 261 15.96 1.96 23.61
CA ASP A 261 16.92 1.61 22.58
C ASP A 261 16.79 2.52 21.33
N PHE A 262 15.59 3.01 21.06
CA PHE A 262 15.29 3.94 19.95
C PHE A 262 15.43 5.43 20.30
N LYS A 263 15.71 5.79 21.55
CA LYS A 263 15.71 7.19 21.99
C LYS A 263 16.57 8.13 21.12
N ALA A 264 17.73 7.65 20.64
CA ALA A 264 18.62 8.41 19.77
C ALA A 264 18.08 8.54 18.31
N PHE A 265 17.08 7.74 17.95
CA PHE A 265 16.50 7.69 16.61
C PHE A 265 15.22 8.52 16.48
N GLN A 266 14.91 9.38 17.45
CA GLN A 266 13.78 10.29 17.36
C GLN A 266 13.99 11.31 16.24
N VAL A 267 13.04 11.43 15.33
CA VAL A 267 13.04 12.48 14.32
C VAL A 267 12.56 13.78 14.93
N ASN A 268 13.52 14.58 15.35
CA ASN A 268 13.34 15.89 15.97
C ASN A 268 14.04 16.97 15.11
N ARG A 269 13.96 18.22 15.53
CA ARG A 269 14.55 19.37 14.82
C ARG A 269 16.06 19.25 14.64
N GLU A 270 16.77 18.75 15.65
CA GLU A 270 18.22 18.58 15.64
C GLU A 270 18.63 17.56 14.57
N LEU A 271 18.05 16.35 14.63
CA LEU A 271 18.31 15.30 13.64
C LEU A 271 17.96 15.77 12.21
N LEU A 272 16.80 16.42 12.04
CA LEU A 272 16.36 16.97 10.75
C LEU A 272 17.28 18.11 10.26
N GLY A 273 18.06 18.73 11.13
CA GLY A 273 19.07 19.74 10.78
C GLY A 273 20.23 19.18 9.95
N HIS A 274 20.52 17.87 10.04
CA HIS A 274 21.56 17.20 9.26
C HIS A 274 21.12 16.83 7.84
N ALA A 275 19.82 16.85 7.55
CA ALA A 275 19.28 16.64 6.21
C ALA A 275 19.52 17.87 5.30
N ARG A 276 19.23 17.76 4.01
CA ARG A 276 19.23 18.92 3.11
C ARG A 276 18.30 20.01 3.59
N ARG A 277 18.64 21.28 3.34
CA ARG A 277 17.84 22.44 3.74
C ARG A 277 16.36 22.37 3.32
N GLY A 278 16.06 21.74 2.18
CA GLY A 278 14.71 21.55 1.66
C GLY A 278 14.12 20.16 1.91
N ALA A 279 14.75 19.36 2.76
CA ALA A 279 14.30 18.01 3.05
C ALA A 279 12.87 17.99 3.61
N VAL A 280 12.09 16.99 3.19
CA VAL A 280 10.73 16.76 3.66
C VAL A 280 10.69 15.62 4.68
N VAL A 281 9.64 15.61 5.50
CA VAL A 281 9.39 14.58 6.51
C VAL A 281 8.15 13.81 6.16
N MET A 282 8.21 12.48 6.31
CA MET A 282 7.10 11.57 6.07
C MET A 282 6.91 10.59 7.23
N HIS A 283 5.68 10.16 7.45
CA HIS A 283 5.29 9.17 8.46
C HIS A 283 3.97 8.51 8.04
N CYS A 284 3.91 7.18 8.05
CA CYS A 284 2.72 6.45 7.61
C CYS A 284 1.49 6.62 8.51
N LEU A 285 1.66 7.18 9.71
CA LEU A 285 0.65 7.30 10.76
C LEU A 285 0.04 5.94 11.21
N PRO A 286 -0.40 5.81 12.50
CA PRO A 286 -0.42 6.84 13.53
C PRO A 286 0.98 7.18 14.04
N ALA A 287 1.21 8.41 14.49
CA ALA A 287 2.46 8.80 15.12
C ALA A 287 2.30 8.83 16.65
N HIS A 288 3.31 8.33 17.37
CA HIS A 288 3.42 8.49 18.82
C HIS A 288 4.26 9.74 19.09
N ARG A 289 3.56 10.88 19.16
CA ARG A 289 4.18 12.18 19.36
C ARG A 289 5.04 12.25 20.62
N GLY A 290 6.30 12.68 20.45
CA GLY A 290 7.30 12.67 21.54
C GLY A 290 8.07 11.34 21.66
N GLU A 291 7.68 10.28 20.94
CA GLU A 291 8.46 9.05 20.77
C GLU A 291 9.29 9.12 19.48
N GLU A 292 8.85 8.48 18.37
CA GLU A 292 9.63 8.44 17.13
C GLU A 292 9.74 9.78 16.39
N ILE A 293 8.80 10.70 16.64
CA ILE A 293 8.76 12.01 16.01
C ILE A 293 8.22 13.07 16.98
N THR A 294 8.79 14.28 16.94
CA THR A 294 8.27 15.41 17.74
C THR A 294 7.11 16.12 17.04
N ASP A 295 6.23 16.77 17.84
CA ASP A 295 5.12 17.58 17.31
C ASP A 295 5.59 18.66 16.34
N GLU A 296 6.67 19.35 16.71
CA GLU A 296 7.26 20.43 15.91
C GLU A 296 7.65 19.95 14.50
N VAL A 297 8.13 18.72 14.38
CA VAL A 297 8.54 18.14 13.09
C VAL A 297 7.32 17.61 12.33
N LEU A 298 6.44 16.89 13.03
CA LEU A 298 5.26 16.27 12.43
C LEU A 298 4.27 17.29 11.86
N ASP A 299 4.07 18.40 12.57
CA ASP A 299 3.14 19.48 12.18
C ASP A 299 3.88 20.65 11.49
N GLY A 300 5.19 20.52 11.30
CA GLY A 300 6.03 21.54 10.69
C GLY A 300 5.87 21.70 9.19
N PRO A 301 6.40 22.79 8.60
CA PRO A 301 6.20 23.13 7.18
C PRO A 301 6.92 22.18 6.21
N ARG A 302 7.75 21.27 6.70
CA ARG A 302 8.44 20.24 5.91
C ARG A 302 7.71 18.90 5.92
N SER A 303 6.62 18.78 6.69
CA SER A 303 5.84 17.55 6.82
C SER A 303 4.93 17.33 5.61
N LEU A 304 4.97 16.14 5.02
CA LEU A 304 4.07 15.69 3.96
C LEU A 304 3.10 14.60 4.45
N VAL A 305 2.93 14.43 5.75
CA VAL A 305 2.17 13.31 6.33
C VAL A 305 0.70 13.30 5.92
N LEU A 306 0.08 14.47 5.71
CA LEU A 306 -1.32 14.55 5.26
C LEU A 306 -1.45 14.30 3.75
N ASP A 307 -0.53 14.81 2.93
CA ASP A 307 -0.48 14.51 1.49
C ASP A 307 -0.25 13.01 1.27
N GLN A 308 0.65 12.40 2.05
CA GLN A 308 0.92 10.98 2.08
C GLN A 308 -0.33 10.18 2.48
N ALA A 309 -1.07 10.63 3.49
CA ALA A 309 -2.31 9.99 3.91
C ALA A 309 -3.42 10.10 2.86
N GLU A 310 -3.56 11.25 2.18
CA GLU A 310 -4.47 11.43 1.04
C GLU A 310 -4.10 10.47 -0.10
N ASN A 311 -2.81 10.38 -0.42
CA ASN A 311 -2.32 9.56 -1.53
C ASN A 311 -2.54 8.05 -1.33
N ARG A 312 -2.81 7.59 -0.10
CA ARG A 312 -3.28 6.22 0.17
C ARG A 312 -4.55 5.89 -0.63
N LEU A 313 -5.51 6.82 -0.70
CA LEU A 313 -6.74 6.64 -1.45
C LEU A 313 -6.45 6.45 -2.96
N HIS A 314 -5.61 7.31 -3.52
CA HIS A 314 -5.35 7.32 -4.95
C HIS A 314 -4.48 6.14 -5.40
N ALA A 315 -3.45 5.80 -4.64
CA ALA A 315 -2.60 4.63 -4.88
C ALA A 315 -3.42 3.33 -4.82
N GLN A 316 -4.28 3.16 -3.81
CA GLN A 316 -5.11 1.96 -3.68
C GLN A 316 -6.17 1.87 -4.78
N LYS A 317 -6.78 2.99 -5.20
CA LYS A 317 -7.65 3.00 -6.40
C LYS A 317 -6.90 2.52 -7.64
N ALA A 318 -5.69 3.03 -7.85
CA ALA A 318 -4.86 2.63 -8.98
C ALA A 318 -4.53 1.14 -8.96
N VAL A 319 -4.18 0.58 -7.81
CA VAL A 319 -3.94 -0.87 -7.63
C VAL A 319 -5.19 -1.68 -8.00
N MET A 320 -6.36 -1.32 -7.49
CA MET A 320 -7.60 -2.04 -7.77
C MET A 320 -7.95 -2.00 -9.27
N VAL A 321 -7.79 -0.86 -9.93
CA VAL A 321 -8.01 -0.73 -11.39
C VAL A 321 -6.96 -1.50 -12.16
N TRP A 322 -5.68 -1.44 -11.78
CA TRP A 322 -4.58 -2.15 -12.43
C TRP A 322 -4.79 -3.67 -12.43
N LEU A 323 -5.28 -4.22 -11.32
CA LEU A 323 -5.56 -5.64 -11.19
C LEU A 323 -6.80 -6.08 -11.99
N LEU A 324 -7.90 -5.30 -11.93
CA LEU A 324 -9.18 -5.70 -12.51
C LEU A 324 -9.40 -5.19 -13.94
N ARG A 325 -8.75 -4.08 -14.33
CA ARG A 325 -8.94 -3.40 -15.62
C ARG A 325 -7.61 -3.01 -16.28
N PRO A 326 -6.68 -3.94 -16.53
CA PRO A 326 -5.35 -3.61 -17.05
C PRO A 326 -5.37 -2.88 -18.40
N ALA A 327 -6.44 -2.98 -19.18
CA ALA A 327 -6.60 -2.24 -20.43
C ALA A 327 -6.72 -0.71 -20.21
N ILE A 328 -7.33 -0.27 -19.09
CA ILE A 328 -7.44 1.16 -18.74
C ILE A 328 -6.06 1.73 -18.44
N VAL A 329 -5.21 0.95 -17.80
CA VAL A 329 -3.84 1.34 -17.42
C VAL A 329 -2.94 1.52 -18.64
N GLY A 330 -3.13 0.71 -19.68
CA GLY A 330 -2.37 0.81 -20.96
C GLY A 330 -2.69 2.05 -21.78
N SER A 331 -3.82 2.71 -21.51
CA SER A 331 -4.22 3.96 -22.21
C SER A 331 -3.69 5.22 -21.52
N VAL A 332 -3.04 5.11 -20.37
CA VAL A 332 -2.35 6.24 -19.72
C VAL A 332 -1.06 6.48 -20.50
N ALA A 333 -1.11 7.41 -21.45
CA ALA A 333 0.08 7.85 -22.18
C ALA A 333 1.14 8.28 -21.17
N VAL A 334 2.38 7.78 -21.34
CA VAL A 334 3.55 8.24 -20.62
C VAL A 334 3.82 9.68 -21.10
N SER A 335 3.13 10.65 -20.49
CA SER A 335 3.45 12.06 -20.69
C SER A 335 4.69 12.37 -19.87
N GLY A 336 5.84 12.32 -20.49
CA GLY A 336 7.06 12.75 -19.82
C GLY A 336 8.35 12.12 -20.34
N THR A 337 8.66 12.33 -21.61
CA THR A 337 10.05 12.37 -22.12
C THR A 337 10.08 13.30 -23.32
N THR A 338 10.27 14.56 -23.06
CA THR A 338 10.95 15.51 -23.96
C THR A 338 11.83 16.39 -23.11
#